data_4f4a0aac22afdbd108ef15fac256a406
#
_entry.id   4f4a0aac22afdbd108ef15fac256a406
#
_cell.length_a   1.000
_cell.length_b   1.000
_cell.length_c   1.000
_cell.angle_alpha   90.00
_cell.angle_beta   90.00
_cell.angle_gamma   90.00
#
_symmetry.space_group_name_H-M   'P 1'
#
loop_
_entity.id
_entity.type
_entity.pdbx_description
1 polymer ?
#
loop_
_entity_poly.entity_id
_entity_poly.type
_entity_poly.pdbx_seq_one_letter_code
_entity_poly.pdbx_strand_id
1 'polypeptide(L)'
;MLDLLIKNAKICTASDIFNADIGIKDQKIVQLQNNITSESKLTYDAKNKFVLPGGVDGHCHISQPTKDDSEFADNFETGTRSAAFGGTTTIIPFALQFKGQSLRKVIEDYHSKANEQCYVDYAFHTIISDANKSLLNQELPAVIKDGYTHFKIYMTYEDLQLNDREILDTLEAAGREKAVVMVHAENYECLKWLTEKLEAAGKVDPIHHSDSRPGVVESEATNRAIALSRITDTPILFVHVSDKEAIETIRNAQNKGYKI
;
A
#
# COMPACT_ATOMS: atom_id res chain seq x y z
N MET A 1 -4.84 -6.21 -37.70
CA MET A 1 -4.02 -5.00 -37.48
C MET A 1 -3.84 -4.82 -35.99
N LEU A 2 -2.61 -4.61 -35.51
CA LEU A 2 -2.27 -4.31 -34.10
C LEU A 2 -2.62 -2.85 -33.79
N ASP A 3 -2.87 -2.53 -32.53
CA ASP A 3 -3.02 -1.14 -32.09
C ASP A 3 -1.65 -0.49 -31.90
N LEU A 4 -0.68 -1.25 -31.34
CA LEU A 4 0.70 -0.79 -31.17
C LEU A 4 1.66 -1.96 -31.45
N LEU A 5 2.72 -1.65 -32.15
CA LEU A 5 3.88 -2.53 -32.34
C LEU A 5 5.11 -1.87 -31.73
N ILE A 6 5.73 -2.50 -30.74
CA ILE A 6 7.02 -2.08 -30.20
C ILE A 6 8.10 -2.96 -30.82
N LYS A 7 9.02 -2.36 -31.57
CA LYS A 7 10.12 -3.04 -32.25
C LYS A 7 11.43 -2.90 -31.51
N ASN A 8 12.31 -3.88 -31.73
CA ASN A 8 13.69 -3.84 -31.21
C ASN A 8 13.76 -3.62 -29.69
N ALA A 9 12.88 -4.29 -28.95
CA ALA A 9 12.84 -4.19 -27.48
C ALA A 9 13.82 -5.18 -26.84
N LYS A 10 14.52 -4.75 -25.78
CA LYS A 10 15.17 -5.62 -24.83
C LYS A 10 14.21 -5.87 -23.66
N ILE A 11 13.45 -6.95 -23.77
CA ILE A 11 12.39 -7.27 -22.81
C ILE A 11 13.00 -7.83 -21.54
N CYS A 12 12.58 -7.29 -20.41
CA CYS A 12 12.98 -7.75 -19.09
C CYS A 12 11.73 -8.20 -18.32
N THR A 13 11.68 -9.48 -17.98
CA THR A 13 10.64 -10.09 -17.14
C THR A 13 11.18 -10.40 -15.75
N ALA A 14 10.38 -11.01 -14.89
CA ALA A 14 10.82 -11.44 -13.56
C ALA A 14 11.92 -12.53 -13.61
N SER A 15 12.01 -13.30 -14.71
CA SER A 15 12.95 -14.43 -14.84
C SER A 15 13.99 -14.25 -15.94
N ASP A 16 13.70 -13.47 -16.99
CA ASP A 16 14.50 -13.48 -18.21
C ASP A 16 14.71 -12.08 -18.79
N ILE A 17 15.81 -11.97 -19.58
CA ILE A 17 16.09 -10.81 -20.43
C ILE A 17 16.35 -11.32 -21.85
N PHE A 18 15.55 -10.88 -22.81
CA PHE A 18 15.67 -11.30 -24.20
C PHE A 18 15.25 -10.19 -25.17
N ASN A 19 15.66 -10.30 -26.44
CA ASN A 19 15.25 -9.36 -27.48
C ASN A 19 14.02 -9.89 -28.21
N ALA A 20 13.00 -9.05 -28.37
CA ALA A 20 11.83 -9.36 -29.20
C ALA A 20 11.04 -8.06 -29.55
N ASP A 21 10.13 -8.21 -30.50
CA ASP A 21 9.08 -7.22 -30.75
C ASP A 21 7.81 -7.57 -29.95
N ILE A 22 7.01 -6.56 -29.60
CA ILE A 22 5.76 -6.72 -28.86
C ILE A 22 4.61 -6.19 -29.69
N GLY A 23 3.65 -7.06 -30.03
CA GLY A 23 2.41 -6.68 -30.69
C GLY A 23 1.27 -6.57 -29.68
N ILE A 24 0.61 -5.41 -29.64
CA ILE A 24 -0.49 -5.09 -28.72
C ILE A 24 -1.77 -4.88 -29.51
N LYS A 25 -2.86 -5.48 -29.07
CA LYS A 25 -4.21 -5.31 -29.60
C LYS A 25 -5.23 -5.37 -28.47
N ASP A 26 -6.21 -4.48 -28.51
CA ASP A 26 -7.27 -4.40 -27.50
C ASP A 26 -6.70 -4.39 -26.05
N GLN A 27 -5.68 -3.56 -25.83
CA GLN A 27 -4.94 -3.38 -24.57
C GLN A 27 -4.20 -4.62 -24.06
N LYS A 28 -4.02 -5.64 -24.88
CA LYS A 28 -3.34 -6.89 -24.50
C LYS A 28 -2.15 -7.18 -25.41
N ILE A 29 -1.10 -7.74 -24.81
CA ILE A 29 0.00 -8.32 -25.60
C ILE A 29 -0.51 -9.57 -26.28
N VAL A 30 -0.56 -9.54 -27.62
CA VAL A 30 -1.05 -10.66 -28.44
C VAL A 30 0.06 -11.35 -29.25
N GLN A 31 1.20 -10.69 -29.41
CA GLN A 31 2.38 -11.23 -30.08
C GLN A 31 3.64 -10.85 -29.29
N LEU A 32 4.53 -11.82 -29.13
CA LEU A 32 5.83 -11.63 -28.49
C LEU A 32 6.83 -12.53 -29.24
N GLN A 33 7.55 -11.98 -30.20
CA GLN A 33 8.46 -12.74 -31.06
C GLN A 33 9.46 -11.84 -31.78
N ASN A 34 10.53 -12.43 -32.29
CA ASN A 34 11.45 -11.70 -33.13
C ASN A 34 10.78 -11.36 -34.47
N ASN A 35 10.95 -10.10 -34.90
CA ASN A 35 10.52 -9.58 -36.20
C ASN A 35 9.01 -9.77 -36.50
N ILE A 36 8.17 -9.07 -35.78
CA ILE A 36 6.74 -8.99 -36.06
C ILE A 36 6.52 -8.20 -37.37
N THR A 37 5.85 -8.82 -38.33
CA THR A 37 5.53 -8.24 -39.65
C THR A 37 4.06 -7.80 -39.76
N SER A 38 3.26 -8.00 -38.74
CA SER A 38 1.85 -7.61 -38.72
C SER A 38 1.70 -6.10 -38.85
N GLU A 39 0.71 -5.65 -39.61
CA GLU A 39 0.34 -4.23 -39.68
C GLU A 39 -0.10 -3.70 -38.30
N SER A 40 0.24 -2.46 -37.99
CA SER A 40 -0.11 -1.78 -36.74
C SER A 40 -0.57 -0.35 -37.01
N LYS A 41 -1.45 0.17 -36.17
CA LYS A 41 -1.87 1.59 -36.18
C LYS A 41 -0.70 2.50 -35.78
N LEU A 42 0.09 2.07 -34.81
CA LEU A 42 1.25 2.81 -34.30
C LEU A 42 2.44 1.83 -34.16
N THR A 43 3.61 2.29 -34.60
CA THR A 43 4.87 1.54 -34.40
C THR A 43 5.84 2.42 -33.61
N TYR A 44 6.41 1.85 -32.57
CA TYR A 44 7.46 2.45 -31.74
C TYR A 44 8.74 1.62 -31.83
N ASP A 45 9.86 2.23 -32.17
CA ASP A 45 11.17 1.60 -32.14
C ASP A 45 11.84 1.83 -30.79
N ALA A 46 11.96 0.77 -30.00
CA ALA A 46 12.60 0.81 -28.68
C ALA A 46 14.13 1.00 -28.74
N LYS A 47 14.74 0.85 -29.93
CA LYS A 47 16.19 1.04 -30.13
C LYS A 47 17.04 0.30 -29.11
N ASN A 48 16.71 -0.96 -28.87
CA ASN A 48 17.34 -1.84 -27.86
C ASN A 48 17.25 -1.34 -26.41
N LYS A 49 16.34 -0.40 -26.11
CA LYS A 49 16.07 -0.03 -24.73
C LYS A 49 15.35 -1.16 -24.00
N PHE A 50 15.51 -1.17 -22.67
CA PHE A 50 14.74 -2.08 -21.83
C PHE A 50 13.25 -1.74 -21.89
N VAL A 51 12.46 -2.78 -22.03
CA VAL A 51 10.99 -2.74 -21.92
C VAL A 51 10.60 -3.68 -20.80
N LEU A 52 9.94 -3.14 -19.79
CA LEU A 52 9.52 -3.84 -18.58
C LEU A 52 8.00 -3.74 -18.44
N PRO A 53 7.37 -4.64 -17.67
CA PRO A 53 6.02 -4.40 -17.17
C PRO A 53 5.96 -3.07 -16.42
N GLY A 54 4.85 -2.37 -16.50
CA GLY A 54 4.64 -1.15 -15.72
C GLY A 54 4.74 -1.41 -14.23
N GLY A 55 5.27 -0.45 -13.47
CA GLY A 55 5.35 -0.54 -12.02
C GLY A 55 3.97 -0.59 -11.37
N VAL A 56 3.86 -1.32 -10.26
CA VAL A 56 2.70 -1.31 -9.37
C VAL A 56 3.14 -0.69 -8.04
N ASP A 57 2.61 0.47 -7.71
CA ASP A 57 2.82 1.08 -6.39
C ASP A 57 1.71 0.62 -5.44
N GLY A 58 2.04 -0.36 -4.61
CA GLY A 58 1.12 -0.95 -3.62
C GLY A 58 1.08 -0.19 -2.28
N HIS A 59 1.75 0.97 -2.16
CA HIS A 59 1.77 1.72 -0.91
C HIS A 59 2.00 3.21 -1.14
N CYS A 60 0.94 3.93 -1.44
CA CYS A 60 0.99 5.39 -1.59
C CYS A 60 -0.18 6.08 -0.87
N HIS A 61 0.01 7.35 -0.57
CA HIS A 61 -0.99 8.19 0.07
C HIS A 61 -1.28 9.39 -0.84
N ILE A 62 -2.44 9.41 -1.48
CA ILE A 62 -2.88 10.44 -2.41
C ILE A 62 -4.26 10.94 -1.99
N SER A 63 -4.48 12.25 -2.06
CA SER A 63 -5.77 12.89 -1.74
C SER A 63 -6.36 12.46 -0.38
N GLN A 64 -5.54 12.11 0.59
CA GLN A 64 -6.04 11.78 1.91
C GLN A 64 -6.66 13.02 2.57
N PRO A 65 -7.80 12.88 3.25
CA PRO A 65 -8.37 13.98 3.99
C PRO A 65 -7.48 14.33 5.18
N THR A 66 -7.32 15.62 5.46
CA THR A 66 -6.64 16.16 6.62
C THR A 66 -7.66 16.69 7.62
N LYS A 67 -7.28 16.89 8.88
CA LYS A 67 -8.15 17.46 9.92
C LYS A 67 -8.15 18.97 9.95
N ASP A 68 -7.11 19.55 9.39
CA ASP A 68 -6.95 21.00 9.24
C ASP A 68 -7.18 21.41 7.78
N ASP A 69 -6.99 22.66 7.46
CA ASP A 69 -7.13 23.20 6.11
C ASP A 69 -5.91 22.86 5.20
N SER A 70 -5.03 21.96 5.64
CA SER A 70 -3.92 21.51 4.83
C SER A 70 -4.37 20.53 3.74
N GLU A 71 -3.61 20.47 2.64
CA GLU A 71 -3.84 19.52 1.55
C GLU A 71 -2.63 18.60 1.39
N PHE A 72 -2.89 17.38 0.97
CA PHE A 72 -1.81 16.50 0.53
C PHE A 72 -1.12 17.09 -0.69
N ALA A 73 0.20 16.90 -0.78
CA ALA A 73 1.00 17.41 -1.89
C ALA A 73 0.51 16.94 -3.25
N ASP A 74 -0.03 15.72 -3.33
CA ASP A 74 -0.59 15.14 -4.54
C ASP A 74 -2.08 14.80 -4.38
N ASN A 75 -2.85 15.16 -5.39
CA ASN A 75 -4.17 14.63 -5.66
C ASN A 75 -4.10 13.49 -6.70
N PHE A 76 -5.24 12.91 -7.09
CA PHE A 76 -5.25 11.80 -8.05
C PHE A 76 -4.73 12.22 -9.43
N GLU A 77 -4.97 13.45 -9.88
CA GLU A 77 -4.46 13.94 -11.16
C GLU A 77 -2.94 14.05 -11.13
N THR A 78 -2.38 14.82 -10.18
CA THR A 78 -0.95 15.12 -10.14
C THR A 78 -0.10 13.90 -9.79
N GLY A 79 -0.53 13.11 -8.79
CA GLY A 79 0.18 11.91 -8.36
C GLY A 79 0.19 10.81 -9.42
N THR A 80 -0.94 10.54 -10.09
CA THR A 80 -0.98 9.51 -11.13
C THR A 80 -0.29 9.93 -12.42
N ARG A 81 -0.30 11.24 -12.75
CA ARG A 81 0.52 11.78 -13.85
C ARG A 81 2.00 11.59 -13.56
N SER A 82 2.45 11.91 -12.36
CA SER A 82 3.83 11.69 -11.93
C SER A 82 4.20 10.19 -11.98
N ALA A 83 3.33 9.32 -11.50
CA ALA A 83 3.48 7.87 -11.55
C ALA A 83 3.68 7.37 -12.99
N ALA A 84 2.84 7.82 -13.93
CA ALA A 84 2.95 7.48 -15.35
C ALA A 84 4.29 7.91 -15.96
N PHE A 85 4.77 9.11 -15.66
CA PHE A 85 6.09 9.58 -16.09
C PHE A 85 7.25 8.76 -15.49
N GLY A 86 7.06 8.22 -14.28
CA GLY A 86 8.01 7.32 -13.62
C GLY A 86 7.96 5.87 -14.10
N GLY A 87 6.97 5.51 -14.94
CA GLY A 87 6.77 4.14 -15.43
C GLY A 87 5.91 3.28 -14.51
N THR A 88 5.27 3.84 -13.49
CA THR A 88 4.24 3.19 -12.68
C THR A 88 2.91 3.27 -13.41
N THR A 89 2.26 2.13 -13.63
CA THR A 89 1.01 2.02 -14.40
C THR A 89 -0.19 1.61 -13.55
N THR A 90 0.04 1.30 -12.28
CA THR A 90 -1.02 0.97 -11.32
C THR A 90 -0.63 1.49 -9.95
N ILE A 91 -1.57 2.11 -9.25
CA ILE A 91 -1.40 2.55 -7.86
C ILE A 91 -2.46 1.94 -6.95
N ILE A 92 -2.11 1.69 -5.69
CA ILE A 92 -3.05 1.17 -4.69
C ILE A 92 -2.96 2.05 -3.43
N PRO A 93 -3.52 3.27 -3.44
CA PRO A 93 -3.52 4.16 -2.29
C PRO A 93 -4.46 3.67 -1.18
N PHE A 94 -4.29 4.25 0.00
CA PHE A 94 -5.06 3.92 1.18
C PHE A 94 -6.29 4.83 1.35
N ALA A 95 -7.48 4.24 1.30
CA ALA A 95 -8.73 4.91 1.64
C ALA A 95 -8.85 5.01 3.17
N LEU A 96 -8.72 6.23 3.70
CA LEU A 96 -8.67 6.51 5.12
C LEU A 96 -10.07 6.60 5.73
N GLN A 97 -10.35 5.70 6.67
CA GLN A 97 -11.55 5.80 7.52
C GLN A 97 -11.27 6.70 8.73
N PHE A 98 -12.20 7.57 9.06
CA PHE A 98 -12.30 8.20 10.39
C PHE A 98 -13.31 7.46 11.25
N LYS A 99 -13.18 7.59 12.58
CA LYS A 99 -14.10 6.97 13.55
C LYS A 99 -15.55 7.32 13.25
N GLY A 100 -16.41 6.31 13.25
CA GLY A 100 -17.83 6.44 12.95
C GLY A 100 -18.19 6.38 11.46
N GLN A 101 -17.22 6.29 10.54
CA GLN A 101 -17.49 6.18 9.11
C GLN A 101 -17.65 4.72 8.66
N SER A 102 -18.56 4.49 7.73
CA SER A 102 -18.70 3.21 7.03
C SER A 102 -17.52 2.98 6.07
N LEU A 103 -16.95 1.77 6.04
CA LEU A 103 -15.89 1.40 5.09
C LEU A 103 -16.35 1.54 3.63
N ARG A 104 -17.59 1.12 3.32
CA ARG A 104 -18.14 1.26 1.97
C ARG A 104 -18.23 2.71 1.53
N LYS A 105 -18.68 3.58 2.43
CA LYS A 105 -18.78 5.01 2.13
C LYS A 105 -17.40 5.63 1.88
N VAL A 106 -16.41 5.26 2.67
CA VAL A 106 -15.02 5.70 2.48
C VAL A 106 -14.49 5.27 1.10
N ILE A 107 -14.70 4.01 0.71
CA ILE A 107 -14.26 3.50 -0.58
C ILE A 107 -14.97 4.23 -1.74
N GLU A 108 -16.29 4.44 -1.62
CA GLU A 108 -17.09 5.18 -2.61
C GLU A 108 -16.58 6.62 -2.78
N ASP A 109 -16.28 7.30 -1.67
CA ASP A 109 -15.75 8.67 -1.69
C ASP A 109 -14.38 8.74 -2.39
N TYR A 110 -13.52 7.74 -2.15
CA TYR A 110 -12.22 7.67 -2.84
C TYR A 110 -12.38 7.37 -4.33
N HIS A 111 -13.31 6.49 -4.72
CA HIS A 111 -13.63 6.28 -6.13
C HIS A 111 -14.14 7.58 -6.79
N SER A 112 -15.00 8.31 -6.09
CA SER A 112 -15.52 9.58 -6.59
C SER A 112 -14.43 10.63 -6.82
N LYS A 113 -13.37 10.64 -5.98
CA LYS A 113 -12.22 11.52 -6.14
C LYS A 113 -11.29 11.06 -7.28
N ALA A 114 -11.14 9.75 -7.48
CA ALA A 114 -10.22 9.17 -8.47
C ALA A 114 -10.81 9.14 -9.88
N ASN A 115 -12.14 9.03 -9.98
CA ASN A 115 -12.84 8.89 -11.25
C ASN A 115 -12.53 10.05 -12.19
N GLU A 116 -12.15 9.72 -13.46
CA GLU A 116 -11.77 10.68 -14.49
C GLU A 116 -10.54 11.57 -14.17
N GLN A 117 -9.86 11.32 -13.03
CA GLN A 117 -8.65 12.06 -12.63
C GLN A 117 -7.37 11.25 -12.86
N CYS A 118 -7.46 9.91 -12.82
CA CYS A 118 -6.29 9.04 -12.87
C CYS A 118 -5.78 8.82 -14.31
N TYR A 119 -4.46 8.95 -14.47
CA TYR A 119 -3.75 8.61 -15.72
C TYR A 119 -3.32 7.13 -15.78
N VAL A 120 -3.38 6.43 -14.64
CA VAL A 120 -2.99 5.02 -14.51
C VAL A 120 -4.10 4.24 -13.82
N ASP A 121 -4.04 2.93 -13.87
CA ASP A 121 -5.00 2.08 -13.14
C ASP A 121 -4.89 2.29 -11.64
N TYR A 122 -6.00 2.14 -10.92
CA TYR A 122 -6.01 2.26 -9.47
C TYR A 122 -6.93 1.24 -8.79
N ALA A 123 -6.57 0.89 -7.57
CA ALA A 123 -7.39 0.18 -6.60
C ALA A 123 -7.19 0.84 -5.23
N PHE A 124 -7.83 0.32 -4.17
CA PHE A 124 -7.68 0.87 -2.83
C PHE A 124 -7.40 -0.21 -1.80
N HIS A 125 -6.47 0.07 -0.88
CA HIS A 125 -6.45 -0.54 0.44
C HIS A 125 -7.33 0.30 1.37
N THR A 126 -7.93 -0.31 2.39
CA THR A 126 -8.78 0.41 3.33
C THR A 126 -8.12 0.48 4.70
N ILE A 127 -8.01 1.68 5.26
CA ILE A 127 -7.55 1.88 6.64
C ILE A 127 -8.72 1.67 7.59
N ILE A 128 -8.51 0.84 8.62
CA ILE A 128 -9.44 0.65 9.74
C ILE A 128 -8.91 1.41 10.93
N SER A 129 -9.63 2.44 11.37
CA SER A 129 -9.37 3.24 12.57
C SER A 129 -10.49 3.15 13.62
N ASP A 130 -11.58 2.46 13.28
CA ASP A 130 -12.73 2.21 14.16
C ASP A 130 -13.15 0.74 14.06
N ALA A 131 -12.54 -0.10 14.88
CA ALA A 131 -12.77 -1.55 14.90
C ALA A 131 -13.99 -1.95 15.73
N ASN A 132 -15.13 -1.28 15.53
CA ASN A 132 -16.35 -1.61 16.25
C ASN A 132 -16.99 -2.92 15.73
N LYS A 133 -17.85 -3.53 16.57
CA LYS A 133 -18.48 -4.82 16.28
C LYS A 133 -19.32 -4.84 14.99
N SER A 134 -20.02 -3.76 14.68
CA SER A 134 -20.81 -3.67 13.44
C SER A 134 -19.91 -3.67 12.21
N LEU A 135 -18.85 -2.88 12.25
CA LEU A 135 -17.85 -2.82 11.18
C LEU A 135 -17.23 -4.20 10.94
N LEU A 136 -16.69 -4.83 11.98
CA LEU A 136 -15.96 -6.09 11.85
C LEU A 136 -16.83 -7.28 11.46
N ASN A 137 -18.12 -7.30 11.86
CA ASN A 137 -19.00 -8.44 11.59
C ASN A 137 -19.92 -8.26 10.38
N GLN A 138 -20.11 -7.05 9.88
CA GLN A 138 -21.03 -6.77 8.78
C GLN A 138 -20.33 -6.09 7.60
N GLU A 139 -19.67 -4.96 7.83
CA GLU A 139 -19.08 -4.20 6.74
C GLU A 139 -17.81 -4.86 6.18
N LEU A 140 -16.89 -5.30 7.05
CA LEU A 140 -15.63 -5.93 6.64
C LEU A 140 -15.86 -7.14 5.71
N PRO A 141 -16.69 -8.14 6.08
CA PRO A 141 -16.99 -9.25 5.17
C PRO A 141 -17.63 -8.80 3.85
N ALA A 142 -18.48 -7.77 3.91
CA ALA A 142 -19.13 -7.25 2.72
C ALA A 142 -18.15 -6.56 1.76
N VAL A 143 -17.23 -5.75 2.29
CA VAL A 143 -16.17 -5.06 1.53
C VAL A 143 -15.18 -6.07 0.93
N ILE A 144 -14.85 -7.14 1.66
CA ILE A 144 -14.02 -8.24 1.15
C ILE A 144 -14.70 -8.94 -0.03
N LYS A 145 -16.00 -9.20 0.07
CA LYS A 145 -16.80 -9.79 -1.02
C LYS A 145 -16.85 -8.87 -2.24
N ASP A 146 -16.82 -7.56 -2.04
CA ASP A 146 -16.76 -6.56 -3.11
C ASP A 146 -15.35 -6.49 -3.77
N GLY A 147 -14.34 -7.21 -3.23
CA GLY A 147 -13.00 -7.35 -3.80
C GLY A 147 -11.88 -6.63 -3.04
N TYR A 148 -12.18 -5.91 -1.96
CA TYR A 148 -11.18 -5.20 -1.15
C TYR A 148 -10.65 -6.12 -0.05
N THR A 149 -9.55 -6.80 -0.30
CA THR A 149 -9.02 -7.88 0.55
C THR A 149 -7.84 -7.49 1.42
N HIS A 150 -7.42 -6.23 1.37
CA HIS A 150 -6.25 -5.74 2.10
C HIS A 150 -6.65 -4.55 2.96
N PHE A 151 -6.39 -4.67 4.27
CA PHE A 151 -6.74 -3.65 5.26
C PHE A 151 -5.48 -3.16 5.96
N LYS A 152 -5.43 -1.87 6.27
CA LYS A 152 -4.33 -1.25 7.02
C LYS A 152 -4.79 -0.89 8.41
N ILE A 153 -3.98 -1.20 9.41
CA ILE A 153 -4.13 -0.75 10.79
C ILE A 153 -2.88 -0.01 11.25
N TYR A 154 -3.04 0.80 12.27
CA TYR A 154 -1.98 1.56 12.87
C TYR A 154 -1.86 1.24 14.37
N MET A 155 -0.63 1.14 14.86
CA MET A 155 -0.30 1.02 16.28
C MET A 155 0.16 2.38 16.85
N THR A 156 0.11 3.43 16.03
CA THR A 156 0.46 4.81 16.38
C THR A 156 -0.51 5.78 15.73
N TYR A 157 -0.34 7.07 15.99
CA TYR A 157 -1.20 8.19 15.64
C TYR A 157 -2.53 8.19 16.39
N GLU A 158 -2.76 9.25 17.19
CA GLU A 158 -3.88 9.39 18.15
C GLU A 158 -5.25 9.05 17.55
N ASP A 159 -5.47 9.42 16.31
CA ASP A 159 -6.77 9.25 15.63
C ASP A 159 -6.90 7.92 14.85
N LEU A 160 -5.80 7.24 14.60
CA LEU A 160 -5.75 6.07 13.73
C LEU A 160 -5.41 4.78 14.48
N GLN A 161 -4.72 4.89 15.62
CA GLN A 161 -4.25 3.73 16.34
C GLN A 161 -5.41 2.87 16.87
N LEU A 162 -5.20 1.57 16.78
CA LEU A 162 -6.01 0.57 17.46
C LEU A 162 -5.27 0.06 18.69
N ASN A 163 -5.99 -0.16 19.78
CA ASN A 163 -5.42 -0.86 20.93
C ASN A 163 -5.32 -2.37 20.67
N ASP A 164 -4.60 -3.10 21.53
CA ASP A 164 -4.35 -4.53 21.33
C ASP A 164 -5.63 -5.36 21.20
N ARG A 165 -6.72 -4.99 21.90
CA ARG A 165 -8.01 -5.66 21.78
C ARG A 165 -8.65 -5.42 20.42
N GLU A 166 -8.65 -4.20 19.95
CA GLU A 166 -9.17 -3.83 18.62
C GLU A 166 -8.35 -4.48 17.49
N ILE A 167 -7.03 -4.59 17.67
CA ILE A 167 -6.14 -5.32 16.75
C ILE A 167 -6.51 -6.80 16.70
N LEU A 168 -6.68 -7.46 17.85
CA LEU A 168 -7.09 -8.88 17.91
C LEU A 168 -8.44 -9.11 17.23
N ASP A 169 -9.44 -8.28 17.53
CA ASP A 169 -10.78 -8.39 16.95
C ASP A 169 -10.73 -8.15 15.41
N THR A 170 -9.90 -7.22 14.95
CA THR A 170 -9.69 -6.96 13.51
C THR A 170 -8.98 -8.12 12.82
N LEU A 171 -7.91 -8.65 13.41
CA LEU A 171 -7.17 -9.79 12.88
C LEU A 171 -8.05 -11.02 12.79
N GLU A 172 -8.83 -11.34 13.84
CA GLU A 172 -9.75 -12.46 13.84
C GLU A 172 -10.82 -12.32 12.73
N ALA A 173 -11.41 -11.13 12.59
CA ALA A 173 -12.40 -10.86 11.55
C ALA A 173 -11.80 -11.00 10.14
N ALA A 174 -10.64 -10.41 9.90
CA ALA A 174 -9.92 -10.50 8.62
C ALA A 174 -9.49 -11.94 8.30
N GLY A 175 -9.00 -12.67 9.30
CA GLY A 175 -8.58 -14.07 9.16
C GLY A 175 -9.73 -15.01 8.75
N ARG A 176 -10.92 -14.83 9.31
CA ARG A 176 -12.13 -15.59 8.91
C ARG A 176 -12.44 -15.42 7.41
N GLU A 177 -12.24 -14.24 6.88
CA GLU A 177 -12.51 -13.89 5.49
C GLU A 177 -11.29 -14.06 4.57
N LYS A 178 -10.16 -14.56 5.09
CA LYS A 178 -8.89 -14.73 4.37
C LYS A 178 -8.33 -13.44 3.78
N ALA A 179 -8.58 -12.33 4.43
CA ALA A 179 -8.02 -11.02 4.08
C ALA A 179 -6.63 -10.83 4.70
N VAL A 180 -5.86 -9.88 4.18
CA VAL A 180 -4.54 -9.51 4.67
C VAL A 180 -4.62 -8.23 5.48
N VAL A 181 -3.97 -8.21 6.64
CA VAL A 181 -3.86 -7.00 7.47
C VAL A 181 -2.44 -6.45 7.40
N MET A 182 -2.32 -5.23 6.90
CA MET A 182 -1.09 -4.45 6.88
C MET A 182 -0.94 -3.68 8.19
N VAL A 183 0.26 -3.63 8.75
CA VAL A 183 0.49 -2.99 10.04
C VAL A 183 1.55 -1.91 9.94
N HIS A 184 1.19 -0.68 10.34
CA HIS A 184 2.16 0.35 10.71
C HIS A 184 2.51 0.14 12.18
N ALA A 185 3.71 -0.36 12.44
CA ALA A 185 4.12 -0.82 13.76
C ALA A 185 5.09 0.15 14.41
N GLU A 186 4.57 1.08 15.19
CA GLU A 186 5.33 1.94 16.11
C GLU A 186 4.56 2.06 17.43
N ASN A 187 5.28 2.12 18.56
CA ASN A 187 4.67 2.25 19.89
C ASN A 187 4.25 3.70 20.14
N TYR A 188 2.94 3.96 20.12
CA TYR A 188 2.36 5.29 20.28
C TYR A 188 2.77 5.97 21.59
N GLU A 189 2.70 5.28 22.73
CA GLU A 189 3.01 5.88 24.03
C GLU A 189 4.48 6.31 24.13
N CYS A 190 5.39 5.51 23.57
CA CYS A 190 6.80 5.87 23.48
C CYS A 190 7.04 7.10 22.60
N LEU A 191 6.39 7.15 21.43
CA LEU A 191 6.48 8.27 20.51
C LEU A 191 5.95 9.55 21.16
N LYS A 192 4.77 9.49 21.74
CA LYS A 192 4.14 10.62 22.42
C LYS A 192 5.03 11.17 23.52
N TRP A 193 5.51 10.30 24.42
CA TRP A 193 6.37 10.68 25.51
C TRP A 193 7.70 11.33 25.04
N LEU A 194 8.34 10.79 23.99
CA LEU A 194 9.56 11.36 23.43
C LEU A 194 9.30 12.71 22.76
N THR A 195 8.19 12.83 22.01
CA THR A 195 7.78 14.07 21.34
C THR A 195 7.56 15.18 22.37
N GLU A 196 6.76 14.92 23.43
CA GLU A 196 6.51 15.88 24.51
C GLU A 196 7.83 16.35 25.17
N LYS A 197 8.79 15.47 25.37
CA LYS A 197 10.11 15.83 25.91
C LYS A 197 10.92 16.72 24.97
N LEU A 198 10.89 16.43 23.67
CA LEU A 198 11.60 17.24 22.69
C LEU A 198 10.98 18.64 22.58
N GLU A 199 9.66 18.72 22.55
CA GLU A 199 8.91 19.99 22.55
C GLU A 199 9.22 20.82 23.79
N ALA A 200 9.17 20.20 24.99
CA ALA A 200 9.52 20.86 26.24
C ALA A 200 10.97 21.37 26.28
N ALA A 201 11.86 20.75 25.52
CA ALA A 201 13.27 21.17 25.36
C ALA A 201 13.46 22.20 24.23
N GLY A 202 12.38 22.66 23.57
CA GLY A 202 12.42 23.59 22.44
C GLY A 202 12.96 22.97 21.13
N LYS A 203 13.02 21.65 21.03
CA LYS A 203 13.47 20.90 19.85
C LYS A 203 12.29 20.60 18.94
N VAL A 204 11.78 21.62 18.24
CA VAL A 204 10.58 21.55 17.39
C VAL A 204 10.89 21.53 15.89
N ASP A 205 12.15 21.68 15.50
CA ASP A 205 12.55 21.65 14.10
C ASP A 205 12.38 20.24 13.49
N PRO A 206 12.09 20.10 12.18
CA PRO A 206 11.90 18.82 11.51
C PRO A 206 13.06 17.82 11.67
N ILE A 207 14.29 18.31 11.90
CA ILE A 207 15.48 17.47 12.12
C ILE A 207 15.34 16.59 13.38
N HIS A 208 14.53 17.01 14.36
CA HIS A 208 14.28 16.27 15.60
C HIS A 208 13.19 15.22 15.46
N HIS A 209 12.56 15.09 14.29
CA HIS A 209 11.53 14.07 14.06
C HIS A 209 12.08 12.66 14.32
N SER A 210 13.27 12.35 13.84
CA SER A 210 13.92 11.06 14.07
C SER A 210 14.29 10.80 15.54
N ASP A 211 14.56 11.86 16.33
CA ASP A 211 14.87 11.74 17.75
C ASP A 211 13.69 11.23 18.57
N SER A 212 12.45 11.49 18.12
CA SER A 212 11.23 10.94 18.73
C SER A 212 10.93 9.50 18.32
N ARG A 213 11.66 8.96 17.33
CA ARG A 213 11.39 7.66 16.69
C ARG A 213 12.63 6.75 16.67
N PRO A 214 13.25 6.45 17.85
CA PRO A 214 14.35 5.50 17.90
C PRO A 214 13.86 4.10 17.47
N GLY A 215 14.73 3.32 16.82
CA GLY A 215 14.38 2.01 16.24
C GLY A 215 13.65 1.06 17.19
N VAL A 216 13.97 1.11 18.51
CA VAL A 216 13.30 0.31 19.51
C VAL A 216 11.76 0.50 19.58
N VAL A 217 11.27 1.66 19.16
CA VAL A 217 9.82 1.96 19.11
C VAL A 217 9.14 1.15 18.01
N GLU A 218 9.80 0.98 16.88
CA GLU A 218 9.34 0.12 15.78
C GLU A 218 9.51 -1.36 16.12
N SER A 219 10.67 -1.76 16.66
CA SER A 219 10.94 -3.16 16.98
C SER A 219 10.03 -3.72 18.07
N GLU A 220 9.70 -2.93 19.10
CA GLU A 220 8.72 -3.33 20.15
C GLU A 220 7.34 -3.58 19.53
N ALA A 221 6.82 -2.60 18.79
CA ALA A 221 5.51 -2.71 18.17
C ALA A 221 5.45 -3.86 17.14
N THR A 222 6.51 -4.08 16.37
CA THR A 222 6.65 -5.21 15.46
C THR A 222 6.54 -6.54 16.21
N ASN A 223 7.28 -6.71 17.30
CA ASN A 223 7.22 -7.93 18.10
C ASN A 223 5.83 -8.15 18.72
N ARG A 224 5.17 -7.08 19.19
CA ARG A 224 3.83 -7.13 19.74
C ARG A 224 2.80 -7.51 18.68
N ALA A 225 2.85 -6.92 17.50
CA ALA A 225 1.96 -7.27 16.38
C ALA A 225 2.11 -8.74 15.95
N ILE A 226 3.35 -9.27 15.91
CA ILE A 226 3.61 -10.69 15.67
C ILE A 226 2.95 -11.56 16.75
N ALA A 227 3.06 -11.18 18.02
CA ALA A 227 2.44 -11.93 19.10
C ALA A 227 0.91 -11.97 18.97
N LEU A 228 0.28 -10.83 18.65
CA LEU A 228 -1.16 -10.73 18.45
C LEU A 228 -1.64 -11.55 17.22
N SER A 229 -0.91 -11.50 16.10
CA SER A 229 -1.25 -12.28 14.90
C SER A 229 -1.20 -13.79 15.14
N ARG A 230 -0.28 -14.24 15.96
CA ARG A 230 -0.17 -15.67 16.35
C ARG A 230 -1.33 -16.16 17.20
N ILE A 231 -1.92 -15.30 18.05
CA ILE A 231 -3.10 -15.63 18.86
C ILE A 231 -4.30 -15.91 17.96
N THR A 232 -4.46 -15.13 16.89
CA THR A 232 -5.58 -15.26 15.92
C THR A 232 -5.26 -16.16 14.74
N ASP A 233 -4.02 -16.64 14.61
CA ASP A 233 -3.49 -17.39 13.44
C ASP A 233 -3.70 -16.66 12.10
N THR A 234 -3.74 -15.32 12.12
CA THR A 234 -4.01 -14.47 10.96
C THR A 234 -2.71 -13.94 10.37
N PRO A 235 -2.48 -14.06 9.04
CA PRO A 235 -1.31 -13.49 8.40
C PRO A 235 -1.34 -11.96 8.47
N ILE A 236 -0.15 -11.36 8.73
CA ILE A 236 0.03 -9.91 8.70
C ILE A 236 1.18 -9.52 7.78
N LEU A 237 1.11 -8.30 7.27
CA LEU A 237 2.15 -7.69 6.44
C LEU A 237 2.66 -6.43 7.13
N PHE A 238 3.91 -6.41 7.55
CA PHE A 238 4.56 -5.18 7.98
C PHE A 238 4.91 -4.32 6.77
N VAL A 239 4.60 -3.05 6.84
CA VAL A 239 4.86 -2.10 5.76
C VAL A 239 6.00 -1.15 6.17
N HIS A 240 6.72 -0.61 5.19
CA HIS A 240 7.78 0.41 5.34
C HIS A 240 8.69 0.20 6.57
N VAL A 241 9.09 -1.03 6.86
CA VAL A 241 9.99 -1.37 7.98
C VAL A 241 11.34 -0.70 7.79
N SER A 242 11.76 0.09 8.75
CA SER A 242 12.95 0.96 8.67
C SER A 242 14.03 0.58 9.67
N ASP A 243 13.66 -0.10 10.77
CA ASP A 243 14.59 -0.46 11.83
C ASP A 243 15.20 -1.85 11.64
N LYS A 244 16.52 -1.95 11.94
CA LYS A 244 17.25 -3.22 11.85
C LYS A 244 16.73 -4.29 12.81
N GLU A 245 16.43 -3.94 14.05
CA GLU A 245 15.93 -4.90 15.04
C GLU A 245 14.52 -5.39 14.68
N ALA A 246 13.68 -4.52 14.11
CA ALA A 246 12.37 -4.90 13.57
C ALA A 246 12.51 -5.93 12.44
N ILE A 247 13.46 -5.71 11.49
CA ILE A 247 13.77 -6.66 10.41
C ILE A 247 14.23 -8.00 10.97
N GLU A 248 15.12 -8.00 11.97
CA GLU A 248 15.59 -9.23 12.61
C GLU A 248 14.45 -9.97 13.33
N THR A 249 13.55 -9.25 13.97
CA THR A 249 12.35 -9.79 14.64
C THR A 249 11.41 -10.46 13.63
N ILE A 250 11.13 -9.81 12.49
CA ILE A 250 10.34 -10.36 11.39
C ILE A 250 10.99 -11.62 10.82
N ARG A 251 12.29 -11.57 10.51
CA ARG A 251 13.04 -12.72 9.98
C ARG A 251 12.99 -13.92 10.92
N ASN A 252 13.15 -13.68 12.22
CA ASN A 252 13.07 -14.73 13.23
C ASN A 252 11.67 -15.35 13.31
N ALA A 253 10.62 -14.56 13.14
CA ALA A 253 9.25 -15.02 13.08
C ALA A 253 8.99 -15.87 11.81
N GLN A 254 9.44 -15.42 10.64
CA GLN A 254 9.35 -16.16 9.38
C GLN A 254 10.11 -17.49 9.44
N ASN A 255 11.32 -17.51 10.02
CA ASN A 255 12.11 -18.74 10.20
C ASN A 255 11.43 -19.78 11.13
N LYS A 256 10.53 -19.33 12.02
CA LYS A 256 9.68 -20.19 12.84
C LYS A 256 8.38 -20.62 12.15
N GLY A 257 8.18 -20.22 10.90
CA GLY A 257 7.00 -20.56 10.11
C GLY A 257 5.75 -19.73 10.46
N TYR A 258 5.90 -18.58 11.13
CA TYR A 258 4.77 -17.69 11.39
C TYR A 258 4.34 -16.98 10.08
N LYS A 259 3.07 -16.66 9.99
CA LYS A 259 2.45 -16.07 8.80
C LYS A 259 2.70 -14.54 8.73
N ILE A 260 3.96 -14.16 8.52
CA ILE A 260 4.41 -12.77 8.46
C ILE A 260 4.92 -12.46 7.05
#